data_8649eb2a6b86b227f8ea58d2697435f1
#
_entry.id   8649eb2a6b86b227f8ea58d2697435f1
#
_cell.length_a   1.000
_cell.length_b   1.000
_cell.length_c   1.000
_cell.angle_alpha   90.00
_cell.angle_beta   90.00
_cell.angle_gamma   90.00
#
_symmetry.space_group_name_H-M   'P 1'
#
loop_
_entity.id
_entity.type
_entity.pdbx_description
1 polymer ?
#
loop_
_entity_poly.entity_id
_entity_poly.type
_entity_poly.pdbx_seq_one_letter_code
_entity_poly.pdbx_strand_id
1 'polypeptide(L)'
;MIYHPKVEFRGRSNDDENLIVATFDPDSGEIDSYLSMEPVYTDSYDGTIRTDYGAKYNDVARPSVTFIDPDGEDIQPFKVRSVLKWLTGSKQSAWLNVYNIDGEPICSYLGRFTDVKLQKMDARVVGIRAEFTANSPWAYSDIKTVSMKINGNAEFKIDNNSDDLDSCVYPKVIFKNGQDKANLHIKNNTIGISTEFKQLQENEVITIDNNFVAYSDNTSRIFDDDFNFVFPALSSGINNFDVEGSGDLTIMFRYPMKVVDSLLNDYEARNKMIIYVDDNVVKIRGNVDSAPPVGVNVKVKDETLVIRGDLKKYVKIVANDDAETNG
;
A
#
# COMPACT_ATOMS: atom_id res chain seq x y z
N MET A 1 17.82 -0.18 18.48
CA MET A 1 17.14 1.02 17.97
C MET A 1 15.68 0.67 17.97
N ILE A 2 14.85 1.40 18.68
CA ILE A 2 13.42 1.08 18.78
C ILE A 2 12.80 1.46 17.45
N TYR A 3 12.19 0.51 16.76
CA TYR A 3 11.47 0.73 15.51
C TYR A 3 10.10 1.33 15.85
N HIS A 4 9.77 2.48 15.27
CA HIS A 4 8.49 3.14 15.50
C HIS A 4 7.77 3.37 14.17
N PRO A 5 7.09 2.35 13.61
CA PRO A 5 6.25 2.58 12.46
C PRO A 5 5.10 3.50 12.85
N LYS A 6 4.63 4.27 11.88
CA LYS A 6 3.40 5.04 12.01
C LYS A 6 2.25 4.19 11.49
N VAL A 7 1.14 4.17 12.21
CA VAL A 7 -0.10 3.57 11.75
C VAL A 7 -1.20 4.63 11.71
N GLU A 8 -1.99 4.59 10.65
CA GLU A 8 -3.13 5.45 10.48
C GLU A 8 -4.40 4.61 10.28
N PHE A 9 -5.44 4.93 11.00
CA PHE A 9 -6.74 4.28 10.92
C PHE A 9 -7.85 5.32 11.05
N ARG A 10 -8.77 5.36 10.08
CA ARG A 10 -9.90 6.31 10.05
C ARG A 10 -9.46 7.78 10.11
N GLY A 11 -8.39 8.14 9.42
CA GLY A 11 -7.89 9.51 9.37
C GLY A 11 -7.24 10.00 10.67
N ARG A 12 -6.90 9.10 11.59
CA ARG A 12 -6.13 9.39 12.81
C ARG A 12 -4.94 8.45 12.88
N SER A 13 -3.84 8.92 13.42
CA SER A 13 -2.61 8.16 13.60
C SER A 13 -2.27 7.98 15.09
N ASN A 14 -1.32 7.10 15.37
CA ASN A 14 -0.74 6.99 16.71
C ASN A 14 -0.09 8.29 17.18
N ASP A 15 0.43 9.13 16.27
CA ASP A 15 1.01 10.44 16.60
C ASP A 15 -0.07 11.39 17.14
N ASP A 16 -1.29 11.38 16.58
CA ASP A 16 -2.41 12.20 17.07
C ASP A 16 -2.82 11.84 18.50
N GLU A 17 -2.54 10.62 18.92
CA GLU A 17 -2.74 10.15 20.30
C GLU A 17 -1.48 10.33 21.17
N ASN A 18 -0.40 10.90 20.62
CA ASN A 18 0.91 10.97 21.29
C ASN A 18 1.36 9.60 21.82
N LEU A 19 1.31 8.59 20.95
CA LEU A 19 1.74 7.22 21.20
C LEU A 19 2.74 6.80 20.15
N ILE A 20 3.64 5.90 20.52
CA ILE A 20 4.53 5.24 19.58
C ILE A 20 4.11 3.79 19.40
N VAL A 21 4.36 3.26 18.20
CA VAL A 21 4.18 1.84 17.90
C VAL A 21 5.44 1.11 18.35
N ALA A 22 5.34 0.33 19.42
CA ALA A 22 6.46 -0.46 19.94
C ALA A 22 6.71 -1.70 19.09
N THR A 23 5.62 -2.36 18.65
CA THR A 23 5.69 -3.49 17.74
C THR A 23 4.54 -3.42 16.75
N PHE A 24 4.83 -3.76 15.52
CA PHE A 24 3.83 -4.10 14.51
C PHE A 24 4.17 -5.51 14.03
N ASP A 25 3.23 -6.42 14.20
CA ASP A 25 3.38 -7.81 13.83
C ASP A 25 2.32 -8.11 12.76
N PRO A 26 2.72 -8.34 11.52
CA PRO A 26 1.79 -8.68 10.43
C PRO A 26 1.22 -10.07 10.58
N ASP A 27 1.87 -10.93 11.38
CA ASP A 27 1.56 -12.33 11.57
C ASP A 27 1.43 -12.64 13.08
N SER A 28 0.41 -12.04 13.71
CA SER A 28 0.21 -12.09 15.18
C SER A 28 -0.26 -13.44 15.71
N GLY A 29 -0.29 -14.46 14.88
CA GLY A 29 -0.69 -15.82 15.24
C GLY A 29 0.46 -16.81 15.19
N GLU A 30 0.34 -17.89 15.94
CA GLU A 30 1.20 -19.05 15.81
C GLU A 30 1.15 -19.57 14.36
N ILE A 31 2.27 -19.60 13.68
CA ILE A 31 2.70 -20.47 12.56
C ILE A 31 1.71 -20.78 11.41
N ASP A 32 0.40 -20.76 11.63
CA ASP A 32 -0.60 -20.90 10.58
C ASP A 32 -0.83 -19.55 9.91
N SER A 33 0.08 -19.22 9.04
CA SER A 33 0.01 -17.99 8.25
C SER A 33 -1.33 -17.93 7.50
N TYR A 34 -2.00 -16.77 7.56
CA TYR A 34 -3.19 -16.49 6.76
C TYR A 34 -2.96 -16.70 5.25
N LEU A 35 -1.69 -16.85 4.83
CA LEU A 35 -1.28 -17.20 3.48
C LEU A 35 -1.34 -18.71 3.20
N SER A 36 -1.69 -19.54 4.18
CA SER A 36 -1.89 -20.96 3.96
C SER A 36 -3.15 -21.18 3.11
N MET A 37 -3.09 -22.16 2.22
CA MET A 37 -4.17 -22.48 1.30
C MET A 37 -4.63 -23.91 1.49
N GLU A 38 -5.93 -24.12 1.41
CA GLU A 38 -6.55 -25.44 1.37
C GLU A 38 -7.00 -25.74 -0.06
N PRO A 39 -6.50 -26.83 -0.68
CA PRO A 39 -6.94 -27.23 -2.02
C PRO A 39 -8.41 -27.65 -2.00
N VAL A 40 -9.14 -27.28 -3.03
CA VAL A 40 -10.56 -27.60 -3.21
C VAL A 40 -10.72 -28.71 -4.24
N TYR A 41 -11.15 -29.88 -3.78
CA TYR A 41 -11.38 -31.04 -4.64
C TYR A 41 -12.85 -31.47 -4.64
N THR A 42 -13.32 -32.07 -5.74
CA THR A 42 -14.49 -32.94 -5.67
C THR A 42 -14.06 -34.35 -5.28
N ASP A 43 -14.93 -35.02 -4.54
CA ASP A 43 -14.80 -36.48 -4.41
C ASP A 43 -15.09 -37.12 -5.76
N SER A 44 -14.09 -37.88 -6.28
CA SER A 44 -14.28 -38.69 -7.47
C SER A 44 -15.12 -39.91 -7.11
N TYR A 45 -16.09 -40.23 -7.95
CA TYR A 45 -17.00 -41.36 -7.71
C TYR A 45 -16.26 -42.72 -7.70
N ASP A 46 -15.12 -42.81 -8.38
CA ASP A 46 -14.27 -44.04 -8.46
C ASP A 46 -13.04 -43.97 -7.53
N GLY A 47 -12.85 -42.89 -6.79
CA GLY A 47 -11.82 -42.74 -5.77
C GLY A 47 -10.38 -42.61 -6.28
N THR A 48 -10.13 -42.63 -7.58
CA THR A 48 -8.77 -42.69 -8.15
C THR A 48 -8.18 -41.31 -8.47
N ILE A 49 -8.99 -40.39 -8.96
CA ILE A 49 -8.52 -39.00 -9.29
C ILE A 49 -9.56 -38.00 -8.80
N ARG A 50 -9.15 -37.06 -8.01
CA ARG A 50 -9.99 -35.93 -7.60
C ARG A 50 -9.86 -34.81 -8.62
N THR A 51 -10.98 -34.19 -8.97
CA THR A 51 -10.95 -32.99 -9.81
C THR A 51 -10.53 -31.81 -8.90
N ASP A 52 -9.45 -31.17 -9.28
CA ASP A 52 -8.93 -29.98 -8.60
C ASP A 52 -9.66 -28.73 -9.09
N TYR A 53 -10.26 -27.98 -8.16
CA TYR A 53 -10.91 -26.69 -8.39
C TYR A 53 -10.08 -25.52 -7.88
N GLY A 54 -8.78 -25.73 -7.66
CA GLY A 54 -7.87 -24.75 -7.12
C GLY A 54 -7.79 -24.77 -5.59
N ALA A 55 -7.48 -23.66 -4.99
CA ALA A 55 -7.32 -23.54 -3.55
C ALA A 55 -7.99 -22.27 -3.01
N LYS A 56 -8.36 -22.28 -1.74
CA LYS A 56 -8.84 -21.11 -0.99
C LYS A 56 -7.89 -20.81 0.15
N TYR A 57 -7.78 -19.54 0.49
CA TYR A 57 -7.06 -19.15 1.71
C TYR A 57 -7.84 -19.58 2.94
N ASN A 58 -7.13 -20.11 3.95
CA ASN A 58 -7.76 -20.63 5.17
C ASN A 58 -8.24 -19.53 6.10
N ASP A 59 -7.55 -18.39 6.13
CA ASP A 59 -7.87 -17.30 7.04
C ASP A 59 -7.60 -15.93 6.40
N VAL A 60 -7.94 -14.88 7.13
CA VAL A 60 -7.69 -13.48 6.79
C VAL A 60 -6.47 -12.96 7.55
N ALA A 61 -5.86 -11.89 7.05
CA ALA A 61 -4.74 -11.26 7.74
C ALA A 61 -5.16 -10.69 9.10
N ARG A 62 -4.31 -10.90 10.13
CA ARG A 62 -4.55 -10.44 11.51
C ARG A 62 -3.35 -9.71 12.10
N PRO A 63 -2.94 -8.57 11.50
CA PRO A 63 -1.84 -7.81 12.06
C PRO A 63 -2.17 -7.31 13.47
N SER A 64 -1.18 -7.27 14.34
CA SER A 64 -1.30 -6.70 15.67
C SER A 64 -0.37 -5.50 15.84
N VAL A 65 -0.84 -4.52 16.60
CA VAL A 65 -0.10 -3.30 16.91
C VAL A 65 -0.03 -3.14 18.42
N THR A 66 1.16 -2.84 18.92
CA THR A 66 1.34 -2.49 20.33
C THR A 66 1.73 -1.02 20.45
N PHE A 67 0.92 -0.26 21.15
CA PHE A 67 1.13 1.15 21.45
C PHE A 67 1.69 1.31 22.86
N ILE A 68 2.68 2.21 23.01
CA ILE A 68 3.23 2.60 24.30
C ILE A 68 3.35 4.13 24.36
N ASP A 69 3.53 4.66 25.55
CA ASP A 69 3.85 6.07 25.74
C ASP A 69 5.30 6.34 25.27
N PRO A 70 5.57 7.45 24.55
CA PRO A 70 6.90 7.76 24.03
C PRO A 70 7.96 7.93 25.12
N ASP A 71 7.58 8.41 26.31
CA ASP A 71 8.46 8.62 27.45
C ASP A 71 8.56 7.37 28.34
N GLY A 72 7.85 6.29 28.01
CA GLY A 72 7.79 5.06 28.78
C GLY A 72 6.96 5.19 30.06
N GLU A 73 6.13 6.23 30.13
CA GLU A 73 5.25 6.47 31.27
C GLU A 73 3.95 5.66 31.17
N ASP A 74 3.15 5.74 32.24
CA ASP A 74 1.84 5.10 32.29
C ASP A 74 0.84 5.80 31.37
N ILE A 75 0.13 5.03 30.58
CA ILE A 75 -0.95 5.55 29.74
C ILE A 75 -2.15 5.92 30.64
N GLN A 76 -2.44 7.20 30.71
CA GLN A 76 -3.50 7.72 31.57
C GLN A 76 -4.89 7.19 31.17
N PRO A 77 -5.84 6.99 32.10
CA PRO A 77 -7.16 6.41 31.81
C PRO A 77 -7.96 7.13 30.73
N PHE A 78 -7.87 8.46 30.66
CA PHE A 78 -8.54 9.25 29.63
C PHE A 78 -7.95 8.98 28.23
N LYS A 79 -6.63 8.79 28.14
CA LYS A 79 -5.90 8.46 26.91
C LYS A 79 -6.25 7.03 26.45
N VAL A 80 -6.27 6.08 27.40
CA VAL A 80 -6.77 4.72 27.12
C VAL A 80 -8.17 4.75 26.49
N ARG A 81 -9.09 5.55 27.08
CA ARG A 81 -10.44 5.70 26.55
C ARG A 81 -10.47 6.33 25.16
N SER A 82 -9.62 7.33 24.89
CA SER A 82 -9.49 7.93 23.55
C SER A 82 -9.05 6.93 22.53
N VAL A 83 -8.01 6.15 22.82
CA VAL A 83 -7.48 5.11 21.95
C VAL A 83 -8.52 4.02 21.69
N LEU A 84 -9.19 3.52 22.71
CA LEU A 84 -10.27 2.54 22.56
C LEU A 84 -11.40 3.06 21.66
N LYS A 85 -11.79 4.33 21.83
CA LYS A 85 -12.80 4.95 20.97
C LYS A 85 -12.29 5.08 19.52
N TRP A 86 -11.04 5.43 19.31
CA TRP A 86 -10.44 5.51 17.99
C TRP A 86 -10.45 4.15 17.28
N LEU A 87 -9.94 3.10 17.93
CA LEU A 87 -9.77 1.79 17.33
C LEU A 87 -11.09 1.03 17.17
N THR A 88 -11.96 1.08 18.17
CA THR A 88 -13.16 0.21 18.25
C THR A 88 -14.49 0.94 18.23
N GLY A 89 -14.50 2.26 18.15
CA GLY A 89 -15.72 3.07 18.21
C GLY A 89 -16.68 2.92 17.02
N SER A 90 -16.26 2.26 15.94
CA SER A 90 -17.11 1.97 14.78
C SER A 90 -17.00 0.51 14.36
N LYS A 91 -18.14 -0.05 13.95
CA LYS A 91 -18.25 -1.43 13.46
C LYS A 91 -17.94 -1.59 11.97
N GLN A 92 -17.79 -0.49 11.24
CA GLN A 92 -17.49 -0.53 9.82
C GLN A 92 -16.00 -0.80 9.56
N SER A 93 -15.70 -1.52 8.48
CA SER A 93 -14.32 -1.69 8.01
C SER A 93 -13.75 -0.37 7.54
N ALA A 94 -12.45 -0.19 7.73
CA ALA A 94 -11.69 0.95 7.23
C ALA A 94 -10.26 0.51 6.91
N TRP A 95 -9.53 1.33 6.19
CA TRP A 95 -8.12 1.09 5.90
C TRP A 95 -7.27 1.36 7.13
N LEU A 96 -6.42 0.39 7.49
CA LEU A 96 -5.27 0.53 8.37
C LEU A 96 -4.06 0.73 7.47
N ASN A 97 -3.53 1.94 7.42
CA ASN A 97 -2.33 2.26 6.67
C ASN A 97 -1.11 2.16 7.59
N VAL A 98 -0.06 1.51 7.12
CA VAL A 98 1.20 1.31 7.85
C VAL A 98 2.30 2.03 7.09
N TYR A 99 3.06 2.83 7.81
CA TYR A 99 4.15 3.63 7.27
C TYR A 99 5.47 3.25 7.93
N ASN A 100 6.56 3.41 7.21
CA ASN A 100 7.90 3.28 7.76
C ASN A 100 8.26 4.50 8.64
N ILE A 101 9.46 4.46 9.23
CA ILE A 101 9.98 5.55 10.06
C ILE A 101 10.16 6.88 9.29
N ASP A 102 10.34 6.82 7.99
CA ASP A 102 10.47 7.99 7.12
C ASP A 102 9.09 8.55 6.69
N GLY A 103 7.99 7.90 7.11
CA GLY A 103 6.61 8.28 6.76
C GLY A 103 6.17 7.81 5.38
N GLU A 104 6.92 6.92 4.73
CA GLU A 104 6.53 6.32 3.46
C GLU A 104 5.56 5.15 3.69
N PRO A 105 4.51 5.00 2.88
CA PRO A 105 3.56 3.90 3.04
C PRO A 105 4.22 2.55 2.71
N ILE A 106 4.09 1.59 3.62
CA ILE A 106 4.55 0.21 3.42
C ILE A 106 3.43 -0.63 2.85
N CYS A 107 2.31 -0.70 3.59
CA CYS A 107 1.15 -1.50 3.22
C CYS A 107 -0.12 -0.97 3.89
N SER A 108 -1.24 -1.50 3.44
CA SER A 108 -2.55 -1.20 4.04
C SER A 108 -3.37 -2.46 4.18
N TYR A 109 -4.21 -2.53 5.22
CA TYR A 109 -5.19 -3.60 5.42
C TYR A 109 -6.59 -3.02 5.48
N LEU A 110 -7.54 -3.64 4.82
CA LEU A 110 -8.95 -3.27 4.92
C LEU A 110 -9.64 -4.16 5.95
N GLY A 111 -10.17 -3.58 7.02
CA GLY A 111 -10.80 -4.36 8.08
C GLY A 111 -11.15 -3.51 9.30
N ARG A 112 -11.02 -4.09 10.48
CA ARG A 112 -11.33 -3.44 11.76
C ARG A 112 -10.51 -4.02 12.90
N PHE A 113 -10.31 -3.23 13.96
CA PHE A 113 -9.78 -3.77 15.21
C PHE A 113 -10.86 -4.59 15.92
N THR A 114 -10.51 -5.83 16.27
CA THR A 114 -11.44 -6.82 16.86
C THR A 114 -11.12 -7.15 18.30
N ASP A 115 -9.86 -7.02 18.71
CA ASP A 115 -9.43 -7.26 20.08
C ASP A 115 -8.46 -6.16 20.53
N VAL A 116 -8.66 -5.63 21.73
CA VAL A 116 -7.76 -4.63 22.33
C VAL A 116 -7.50 -5.02 23.77
N LYS A 117 -6.23 -5.25 24.09
CA LYS A 117 -5.76 -5.68 25.42
C LYS A 117 -4.90 -4.58 26.04
N LEU A 118 -5.18 -4.26 27.30
CA LEU A 118 -4.34 -3.36 28.08
C LEU A 118 -3.21 -4.18 28.73
N GLN A 119 -1.98 -3.79 28.43
CA GLN A 119 -0.80 -4.34 29.09
C GLN A 119 -0.58 -3.59 30.39
N LYS A 120 -0.59 -4.33 31.50
CA LYS A 120 -0.47 -3.77 32.85
C LYS A 120 0.82 -4.22 33.50
N MET A 121 1.46 -3.29 34.20
CA MET A 121 2.51 -3.55 35.15
C MET A 121 2.01 -3.06 36.53
N ASP A 122 1.72 -4.01 37.43
CA ASP A 122 0.94 -3.77 38.64
C ASP A 122 -0.45 -3.20 38.32
N ALA A 123 -0.78 -2.02 38.84
CA ALA A 123 -2.04 -1.33 38.59
C ALA A 123 -2.01 -0.36 37.39
N ARG A 124 -0.83 -0.18 36.76
CA ARG A 124 -0.55 0.83 35.74
C ARG A 124 -0.67 0.24 34.33
N VAL A 125 -1.23 1.02 33.39
CA VAL A 125 -1.30 0.64 31.99
C VAL A 125 -0.04 1.14 31.28
N VAL A 126 0.83 0.23 30.85
CA VAL A 126 2.10 0.54 30.20
C VAL A 126 2.04 0.36 28.68
N GLY A 127 1.00 -0.28 28.17
CA GLY A 127 0.83 -0.49 26.73
C GLY A 127 -0.60 -0.88 26.36
N ILE A 128 -0.91 -0.77 25.09
CA ILE A 128 -2.18 -1.16 24.49
C ILE A 128 -1.85 -2.03 23.28
N ARG A 129 -2.17 -3.31 23.35
CA ARG A 129 -2.07 -4.22 22.21
C ARG A 129 -3.42 -4.32 21.51
N ALA A 130 -3.44 -4.07 20.22
CA ALA A 130 -4.64 -4.13 19.40
C ALA A 130 -4.45 -5.10 18.24
N GLU A 131 -5.39 -6.01 18.05
CA GLU A 131 -5.44 -6.96 16.93
C GLU A 131 -6.43 -6.45 15.89
N PHE A 132 -5.97 -6.39 14.65
CA PHE A 132 -6.75 -6.00 13.50
C PHE A 132 -7.14 -7.24 12.71
N THR A 133 -8.43 -7.40 12.39
CA THR A 133 -8.91 -8.46 11.51
C THR A 133 -9.23 -7.86 10.15
N ALA A 134 -8.47 -8.26 9.16
CA ALA A 134 -8.67 -7.83 7.78
C ALA A 134 -9.86 -8.56 7.12
N ASN A 135 -10.34 -8.03 6.00
CA ASN A 135 -11.39 -8.65 5.20
C ASN A 135 -10.82 -9.66 4.18
N SER A 136 -9.51 -9.74 4.06
CA SER A 136 -8.81 -10.60 3.10
C SER A 136 -7.48 -11.12 3.69
N PRO A 137 -6.90 -12.16 3.12
CA PRO A 137 -5.57 -12.64 3.50
C PRO A 137 -4.44 -11.70 3.05
N TRP A 138 -4.74 -10.71 2.21
CA TRP A 138 -3.76 -9.82 1.61
C TRP A 138 -3.63 -8.50 2.37
N ALA A 139 -2.40 -8.00 2.42
CA ALA A 139 -2.16 -6.58 2.51
C ALA A 139 -2.32 -5.94 1.12
N TYR A 140 -2.35 -4.63 1.07
CA TYR A 140 -2.49 -3.87 -0.17
C TYR A 140 -1.42 -2.78 -0.25
N SER A 141 -1.01 -2.46 -1.47
CA SER A 141 -0.14 -1.33 -1.73
C SER A 141 -0.79 0.00 -1.31
N ASP A 142 -0.01 1.06 -1.29
CA ASP A 142 -0.54 2.42 -1.37
C ASP A 142 -1.37 2.63 -2.66
N ILE A 143 -2.14 3.72 -2.72
CA ILE A 143 -2.91 4.05 -3.92
C ILE A 143 -1.94 4.45 -5.04
N LYS A 144 -1.93 3.65 -6.11
CA LYS A 144 -1.27 4.01 -7.36
C LYS A 144 -2.23 4.83 -8.22
N THR A 145 -1.75 5.92 -8.78
CA THR A 145 -2.54 6.82 -9.62
C THR A 145 -1.83 7.07 -10.93
N VAL A 146 -2.56 6.85 -12.03
CA VAL A 146 -2.13 7.18 -13.39
C VAL A 146 -3.12 8.20 -13.92
N SER A 147 -2.63 9.38 -14.30
CA SER A 147 -3.46 10.45 -14.87
C SER A 147 -2.88 10.92 -16.20
N MET A 148 -3.76 11.11 -17.18
CA MET A 148 -3.36 11.56 -18.50
C MET A 148 -4.48 12.32 -19.19
N LYS A 149 -4.11 13.16 -20.16
CA LYS A 149 -5.02 13.81 -21.08
C LYS A 149 -5.07 13.04 -22.39
N ILE A 150 -6.27 12.70 -22.85
CA ILE A 150 -6.52 11.96 -24.08
C ILE A 150 -7.04 12.92 -25.14
N ASN A 151 -6.48 12.85 -26.35
CA ASN A 151 -6.91 13.58 -27.52
C ASN A 151 -6.97 12.61 -28.71
N GLY A 152 -8.08 11.92 -28.86
CA GLY A 152 -8.23 10.83 -29.83
C GLY A 152 -7.75 9.50 -29.24
N ASN A 153 -6.65 8.96 -29.74
CA ASN A 153 -6.12 7.67 -29.30
C ASN A 153 -4.89 7.87 -28.40
N ALA A 154 -4.80 7.07 -27.34
CA ALA A 154 -3.65 7.01 -26.46
C ALA A 154 -3.32 5.56 -26.09
N GLU A 155 -2.03 5.23 -26.08
CA GLU A 155 -1.51 3.95 -25.61
C GLU A 155 -0.66 4.19 -24.36
N PHE A 156 -0.83 3.35 -23.35
CA PHE A 156 -0.02 3.41 -22.15
C PHE A 156 0.05 2.06 -21.44
N LYS A 157 0.93 1.97 -20.44
CA LYS A 157 1.14 0.75 -19.67
C LYS A 157 0.92 1.02 -18.19
N ILE A 158 0.29 0.08 -17.52
CA ILE A 158 0.17 0.03 -16.06
C ILE A 158 0.88 -1.23 -15.57
N ASP A 159 1.82 -1.05 -14.66
CA ASP A 159 2.45 -2.15 -13.94
C ASP A 159 1.67 -2.43 -12.66
N ASN A 160 1.09 -3.62 -12.58
CA ASN A 160 0.34 -4.11 -11.42
C ASN A 160 1.18 -5.18 -10.71
N ASN A 161 1.98 -4.77 -9.74
CA ASN A 161 2.86 -5.65 -8.95
C ASN A 161 2.09 -6.51 -7.93
N SER A 162 0.93 -7.03 -8.33
CA SER A 162 0.12 -7.93 -7.51
C SER A 162 0.82 -9.25 -7.25
N ASP A 163 0.86 -9.69 -5.99
CA ASP A 163 1.28 -11.03 -5.59
C ASP A 163 0.16 -12.08 -5.75
N ASP A 164 -1.07 -11.63 -6.00
CA ASP A 164 -2.18 -12.50 -6.42
C ASP A 164 -2.14 -12.61 -7.95
N LEU A 165 -1.72 -13.77 -8.44
CA LEU A 165 -1.55 -14.01 -9.87
C LEU A 165 -2.84 -14.44 -10.57
N ASP A 166 -3.81 -14.91 -9.80
CA ASP A 166 -5.05 -15.52 -10.30
C ASP A 166 -6.20 -14.52 -10.40
N SER A 167 -6.14 -13.42 -9.64
CA SER A 167 -7.20 -12.42 -9.57
C SER A 167 -6.81 -11.12 -10.26
N CYS A 168 -7.80 -10.49 -10.89
CA CYS A 168 -7.63 -9.13 -11.41
C CYS A 168 -7.91 -8.08 -10.33
N VAL A 169 -7.18 -6.98 -10.41
CA VAL A 169 -7.47 -5.76 -9.65
C VAL A 169 -8.41 -4.89 -10.46
N TYR A 170 -9.50 -4.44 -9.85
CA TYR A 170 -10.47 -3.53 -10.47
C TYR A 170 -10.21 -2.11 -10.00
N PRO A 171 -9.67 -1.23 -10.88
CA PRO A 171 -9.33 0.13 -10.50
C PRO A 171 -10.56 1.03 -10.39
N LYS A 172 -10.44 2.08 -9.59
CA LYS A 172 -11.33 3.24 -9.74
C LYS A 172 -10.87 4.04 -10.95
N VAL A 173 -11.82 4.30 -11.87
CA VAL A 173 -11.56 5.11 -13.07
C VAL A 173 -12.42 6.37 -13.00
N ILE A 174 -11.81 7.52 -13.25
CA ILE A 174 -12.49 8.82 -13.37
C ILE A 174 -12.13 9.36 -14.73
N PHE A 175 -13.14 9.67 -15.54
CA PHE A 175 -12.97 10.29 -16.84
C PHE A 175 -13.80 11.54 -16.94
N LYS A 176 -13.16 12.68 -17.20
CA LYS A 176 -13.83 13.92 -17.52
C LYS A 176 -13.80 14.14 -19.02
N ASN A 177 -14.97 14.05 -19.64
CA ASN A 177 -15.09 14.17 -21.09
C ASN A 177 -14.83 15.61 -21.57
N GLY A 178 -14.11 15.77 -22.67
CA GLY A 178 -13.74 17.06 -23.25
C GLY A 178 -14.54 17.48 -24.49
N GLN A 179 -15.45 16.62 -24.99
CA GLN A 179 -16.21 16.87 -26.23
C GLN A 179 -17.66 16.41 -26.09
N ASP A 180 -18.58 17.15 -26.71
CA ASP A 180 -20.00 16.76 -26.77
C ASP A 180 -20.21 15.50 -27.62
N LYS A 181 -21.10 14.61 -27.16
CA LYS A 181 -21.48 13.34 -27.81
C LYS A 181 -20.29 12.43 -28.15
N ALA A 182 -19.25 12.51 -27.34
CA ALA A 182 -18.07 11.65 -27.51
C ALA A 182 -18.30 10.25 -26.96
N ASN A 183 -17.54 9.32 -27.44
CA ASN A 183 -17.43 7.99 -26.86
C ASN A 183 -16.11 7.85 -26.11
N LEU A 184 -16.12 7.04 -25.06
CA LEU A 184 -14.93 6.59 -24.37
C LEU A 184 -14.79 5.09 -24.56
N HIS A 185 -13.63 4.66 -25.03
CA HIS A 185 -13.28 3.26 -25.14
C HIS A 185 -11.97 3.01 -24.40
N ILE A 186 -11.97 2.13 -23.40
CA ILE A 186 -10.79 1.74 -22.61
C ILE A 186 -10.59 0.25 -22.81
N LYS A 187 -9.54 -0.14 -23.49
CA LYS A 187 -9.23 -1.53 -23.79
C LYS A 187 -7.91 -1.94 -23.11
N ASN A 188 -7.97 -2.97 -22.28
CA ASN A 188 -6.79 -3.65 -21.80
C ASN A 188 -6.44 -4.81 -22.75
N ASN A 189 -5.43 -4.62 -23.60
CA ASN A 189 -5.01 -5.60 -24.58
C ASN A 189 -4.38 -6.85 -23.97
N THR A 190 -3.83 -6.75 -22.75
CA THR A 190 -3.19 -7.87 -22.07
C THR A 190 -4.19 -8.97 -21.73
N ILE A 191 -5.40 -8.58 -21.32
CA ILE A 191 -6.47 -9.52 -20.91
C ILE A 191 -7.70 -9.47 -21.80
N GLY A 192 -7.71 -8.61 -22.84
CA GLY A 192 -8.78 -8.52 -23.82
C GLY A 192 -10.09 -7.89 -23.32
N ILE A 193 -10.06 -7.15 -22.20
CA ILE A 193 -11.23 -6.47 -21.63
C ILE A 193 -11.39 -5.09 -22.25
N SER A 194 -12.63 -4.76 -22.65
CA SER A 194 -12.98 -3.48 -23.27
C SER A 194 -14.18 -2.84 -22.57
N THR A 195 -13.97 -1.66 -22.03
CA THR A 195 -14.98 -0.83 -21.37
C THR A 195 -15.40 0.30 -22.30
N GLU A 196 -16.71 0.47 -22.52
CA GLU A 196 -17.23 1.44 -23.48
C GLU A 196 -18.33 2.29 -22.87
N PHE A 197 -18.21 3.62 -23.06
CA PHE A 197 -19.27 4.60 -22.81
C PHE A 197 -19.56 5.36 -24.10
N LYS A 198 -20.86 5.60 -24.37
CA LYS A 198 -21.31 6.32 -25.55
C LYS A 198 -22.02 7.62 -25.17
N GLN A 199 -22.09 8.52 -26.13
CA GLN A 199 -22.89 9.74 -26.03
C GLN A 199 -22.57 10.61 -24.80
N LEU A 200 -21.30 10.67 -24.37
CA LEU A 200 -20.86 11.50 -23.25
C LEU A 200 -21.02 12.98 -23.59
N GLN A 201 -21.58 13.76 -22.67
CA GLN A 201 -21.71 15.22 -22.84
C GLN A 201 -20.38 15.91 -22.53
N GLU A 202 -20.20 17.11 -23.09
CA GLU A 202 -19.04 17.92 -22.79
C GLU A 202 -18.96 18.24 -21.28
N ASN A 203 -17.76 18.07 -20.68
CA ASN A 203 -17.47 18.21 -19.26
C ASN A 203 -18.15 17.19 -18.33
N GLU A 204 -18.87 16.20 -18.85
CA GLU A 204 -19.43 15.12 -18.05
C GLU A 204 -18.32 14.31 -17.40
N VAL A 205 -18.50 13.98 -16.12
CA VAL A 205 -17.57 13.16 -15.35
C VAL A 205 -18.17 11.77 -15.09
N ILE A 206 -17.57 10.76 -15.70
CA ILE A 206 -17.87 9.37 -15.41
C ILE A 206 -16.93 8.87 -14.34
N THR A 207 -17.48 8.18 -13.35
CA THR A 207 -16.70 7.45 -12.35
C THR A 207 -17.12 6.00 -12.34
N ILE A 208 -16.15 5.11 -12.45
CA ILE A 208 -16.28 3.66 -12.17
C ILE A 208 -15.56 3.43 -10.87
N ASP A 209 -16.21 2.84 -9.89
CA ASP A 209 -15.56 2.46 -8.66
C ASP A 209 -15.11 0.97 -8.66
N ASN A 210 -14.33 0.61 -7.65
CA ASN A 210 -13.82 -0.75 -7.48
C ASN A 210 -14.88 -1.76 -6.95
N ASN A 211 -16.13 -1.32 -6.74
CA ASN A 211 -17.27 -2.15 -6.35
C ASN A 211 -18.21 -2.44 -7.53
N PHE A 212 -17.76 -2.24 -8.76
CA PHE A 212 -18.55 -2.43 -9.98
C PHE A 212 -19.76 -1.50 -10.07
N VAL A 213 -19.60 -0.26 -9.61
CA VAL A 213 -20.60 0.80 -9.77
C VAL A 213 -20.07 1.85 -10.71
N ALA A 214 -20.83 2.15 -11.77
CA ALA A 214 -20.58 3.27 -12.65
C ALA A 214 -21.61 4.38 -12.38
N TYR A 215 -21.16 5.61 -12.27
CA TYR A 215 -22.04 6.77 -12.11
C TYR A 215 -21.49 7.98 -12.86
N SER A 216 -22.39 8.90 -13.18
CA SER A 216 -22.11 10.16 -13.84
C SER A 216 -22.56 11.32 -12.95
N ASP A 217 -21.88 12.47 -13.06
CA ASP A 217 -22.38 13.74 -12.52
C ASP A 217 -23.55 14.31 -13.32
N ASN A 218 -23.80 13.80 -14.54
CA ASN A 218 -25.02 14.06 -15.30
C ASN A 218 -26.17 13.18 -14.77
N THR A 219 -27.06 13.76 -13.99
CA THR A 219 -28.20 13.08 -13.36
C THR A 219 -29.24 12.54 -14.36
N SER A 220 -29.19 12.96 -15.61
CA SER A 220 -30.09 12.49 -16.68
C SER A 220 -29.54 11.31 -17.46
N ARG A 221 -28.31 10.84 -17.15
CA ARG A 221 -27.71 9.71 -17.87
C ARG A 221 -28.40 8.40 -17.52
N ILE A 222 -28.70 7.64 -18.56
CA ILE A 222 -29.19 6.27 -18.46
C ILE A 222 -28.10 5.36 -19.02
N PHE A 223 -27.52 4.48 -18.17
CA PHE A 223 -26.40 3.62 -18.55
C PHE A 223 -26.79 2.41 -19.41
N ASP A 224 -28.04 2.01 -19.42
CA ASP A 224 -28.50 0.76 -20.07
C ASP A 224 -28.13 0.68 -21.56
N ASP A 225 -28.16 1.83 -22.27
CA ASP A 225 -27.82 1.90 -23.69
C ASP A 225 -26.42 2.44 -23.95
N ASP A 226 -25.86 3.17 -23.00
CA ASP A 226 -24.65 3.98 -23.17
C ASP A 226 -23.40 3.34 -22.54
N PHE A 227 -23.55 2.30 -21.74
CA PHE A 227 -22.45 1.60 -21.08
C PHE A 227 -22.55 0.09 -21.34
N ASN A 228 -21.43 -0.53 -21.69
CA ASN A 228 -21.41 -1.98 -21.98
C ASN A 228 -21.34 -2.86 -20.74
N PHE A 229 -21.35 -2.31 -19.52
CA PHE A 229 -21.25 -3.01 -18.24
C PHE A 229 -20.01 -3.89 -18.07
N VAL A 230 -18.97 -3.60 -18.84
CA VAL A 230 -17.66 -4.22 -18.69
C VAL A 230 -16.75 -3.28 -17.92
N PHE A 231 -16.23 -3.75 -16.82
CA PHE A 231 -15.42 -2.96 -15.89
C PHE A 231 -13.93 -3.12 -16.21
N PRO A 232 -13.13 -2.04 -16.19
CA PRO A 232 -11.69 -2.13 -16.38
C PRO A 232 -11.06 -3.04 -15.32
N ALA A 233 -10.11 -3.87 -15.75
CA ALA A 233 -9.40 -4.78 -14.86
C ALA A 233 -7.91 -4.79 -15.19
N LEU A 234 -7.09 -5.09 -14.17
CA LEU A 234 -5.64 -5.19 -14.24
C LEU A 234 -5.23 -6.59 -13.80
N SER A 235 -4.64 -7.38 -14.70
CA SER A 235 -3.94 -8.61 -14.31
C SER A 235 -2.62 -8.31 -13.61
N SER A 236 -2.06 -9.27 -12.89
CA SER A 236 -0.70 -9.15 -12.37
C SER A 236 0.31 -8.91 -13.49
N GLY A 237 1.29 -8.04 -13.27
CA GLY A 237 2.32 -7.62 -14.23
C GLY A 237 1.89 -6.46 -15.13
N ILE A 238 2.50 -6.36 -16.30
CA ILE A 238 2.32 -5.24 -17.22
C ILE A 238 1.01 -5.38 -18.00
N ASN A 239 0.15 -4.38 -17.87
CA ASN A 239 -1.09 -4.23 -18.62
C ASN A 239 -0.93 -3.15 -19.69
N ASN A 240 -1.18 -3.50 -20.95
CA ASN A 240 -1.13 -2.58 -22.09
C ASN A 240 -2.54 -2.08 -22.39
N PHE A 241 -2.71 -0.77 -22.39
CA PHE A 241 -3.99 -0.12 -22.64
C PHE A 241 -3.99 0.66 -23.93
N ASP A 242 -5.10 0.55 -24.67
CA ASP A 242 -5.50 1.46 -25.73
C ASP A 242 -6.73 2.23 -25.22
N VAL A 243 -6.71 3.52 -25.32
CA VAL A 243 -7.85 4.38 -24.96
C VAL A 243 -8.18 5.30 -26.10
N GLU A 244 -9.46 5.30 -26.49
CA GLU A 244 -10.02 6.22 -27.47
C GLU A 244 -10.99 7.15 -26.76
N GLY A 245 -10.85 8.46 -27.00
CA GLY A 245 -11.68 9.47 -26.37
C GLY A 245 -11.04 10.86 -26.41
N SER A 246 -11.69 11.82 -25.78
CA SER A 246 -11.14 13.16 -25.59
C SER A 246 -11.48 13.66 -24.19
N GLY A 247 -10.48 13.91 -23.36
CA GLY A 247 -10.70 14.32 -22.00
C GLY A 247 -9.57 13.97 -21.05
N ASP A 248 -9.84 14.07 -19.76
CA ASP A 248 -8.89 13.77 -18.70
C ASP A 248 -9.25 12.41 -18.05
N LEU A 249 -8.32 11.45 -18.12
CA LEU A 249 -8.47 10.10 -17.55
C LEU A 249 -7.60 9.99 -16.31
N THR A 250 -8.18 9.48 -15.22
CA THR A 250 -7.45 9.10 -14.00
C THR A 250 -7.83 7.68 -13.60
N ILE A 251 -6.84 6.82 -13.42
CA ILE A 251 -6.96 5.44 -12.98
C ILE A 251 -6.28 5.30 -11.62
N MET A 252 -7.00 4.81 -10.62
CA MET A 252 -6.51 4.66 -9.25
C MET A 252 -6.73 3.22 -8.79
N PHE A 253 -5.71 2.59 -8.25
CA PHE A 253 -5.80 1.21 -7.78
C PHE A 253 -4.86 0.93 -6.62
N ARG A 254 -5.14 -0.15 -5.90
CA ARG A 254 -4.25 -0.81 -4.95
C ARG A 254 -4.15 -2.26 -5.38
N TYR A 255 -3.00 -2.85 -5.27
CA TYR A 255 -2.83 -4.27 -5.56
C TYR A 255 -2.55 -5.06 -4.28
N PRO A 256 -3.01 -6.33 -4.22
CA PRO A 256 -2.69 -7.23 -3.12
C PRO A 256 -1.21 -7.57 -3.09
N MET A 257 -0.64 -7.62 -1.89
CA MET A 257 0.76 -7.92 -1.67
C MET A 257 0.96 -8.79 -0.42
N LYS A 258 2.01 -9.61 -0.46
CA LYS A 258 2.46 -10.39 0.71
C LYS A 258 3.37 -9.51 1.55
N VAL A 259 3.05 -9.39 2.82
CA VAL A 259 3.89 -8.66 3.77
C VAL A 259 4.65 -9.67 4.60
N VAL A 260 5.96 -9.55 4.60
CA VAL A 260 6.86 -10.33 5.46
C VAL A 260 7.59 -9.38 6.41
N ASP A 261 7.99 -9.86 7.58
CA ASP A 261 8.69 -9.07 8.60
C ASP A 261 9.86 -8.24 8.08
N SER A 262 10.55 -8.74 7.05
CA SER A 262 11.65 -8.01 6.44
C SER A 262 11.23 -6.73 5.71
N LEU A 263 9.98 -6.62 5.25
CA LEU A 263 9.45 -5.38 4.65
C LEU A 263 9.12 -4.34 5.71
N LEU A 264 8.68 -4.79 6.88
CA LEU A 264 8.36 -3.92 8.03
C LEU A 264 9.62 -3.51 8.79
N ASN A 265 10.62 -4.38 8.82
CA ASN A 265 11.91 -4.19 9.49
C ASN A 265 12.98 -3.58 8.58
N ASP A 266 12.57 -2.64 7.73
CA ASP A 266 13.50 -1.75 7.05
C ASP A 266 14.54 -2.45 6.17
N TYR A 267 14.06 -3.24 5.19
CA TYR A 267 14.95 -3.80 4.17
C TYR A 267 15.68 -2.68 3.40
N GLU A 268 15.05 -1.52 3.24
CA GLU A 268 15.68 -0.35 2.60
C GLU A 268 16.63 0.39 3.55
N ALA A 269 16.34 0.48 4.85
CA ALA A 269 17.26 1.10 5.79
C ALA A 269 18.50 0.25 6.09
N ARG A 270 18.37 -1.08 6.00
CA ARG A 270 19.54 -1.97 6.07
C ARG A 270 20.46 -1.83 4.86
N ASN A 271 19.92 -1.39 3.74
CA ASN A 271 20.65 -1.19 2.49
C ASN A 271 20.97 0.28 2.18
N LYS A 272 20.42 1.25 2.93
CA LYS A 272 20.80 2.66 2.81
C LYS A 272 22.10 2.90 3.54
N MET A 273 23.15 3.15 2.78
CA MET A 273 24.39 3.67 3.32
C MET A 273 24.19 5.16 3.59
N ILE A 274 24.23 5.57 4.86
CA ILE A 274 24.19 6.98 5.25
C ILE A 274 25.64 7.44 5.39
N ILE A 275 26.04 8.39 4.57
CA ILE A 275 27.33 9.05 4.66
C ILE A 275 27.08 10.43 5.24
N TYR A 276 27.70 10.74 6.35
CA TYR A 276 27.59 12.05 6.99
C TYR A 276 28.98 12.51 7.45
N VAL A 277 29.15 13.81 7.50
CA VAL A 277 30.38 14.43 8.01
C VAL A 277 30.11 14.90 9.43
N ASP A 278 30.94 14.45 10.37
CA ASP A 278 30.86 14.82 11.76
C ASP A 278 32.31 15.09 12.23
N ASP A 279 32.56 16.28 12.78
CA ASP A 279 33.91 16.76 13.17
C ASP A 279 34.99 16.61 12.08
N ASN A 280 34.66 16.98 10.84
CA ASN A 280 35.53 16.79 9.66
C ASN A 280 35.91 15.33 9.36
N VAL A 281 35.23 14.37 9.92
CA VAL A 281 35.38 12.93 9.66
C VAL A 281 34.18 12.42 8.89
N VAL A 282 34.43 11.80 7.75
CA VAL A 282 33.39 11.11 7.00
C VAL A 282 33.02 9.82 7.74
N LYS A 283 31.79 9.77 8.26
CA LYS A 283 31.26 8.60 8.93
C LYS A 283 30.26 7.89 8.00
N ILE A 284 30.39 6.58 7.91
CA ILE A 284 29.50 5.73 7.13
C ILE A 284 28.70 4.91 8.13
N ARG A 285 27.36 5.01 8.05
CA ARG A 285 26.44 4.23 8.86
C ARG A 285 25.61 3.34 7.94
N GLY A 286 25.65 2.03 8.14
CA GLY A 286 24.96 1.06 7.33
C GLY A 286 25.60 -0.32 7.48
N ASN A 287 24.97 -1.35 6.92
CA ASN A 287 25.57 -2.67 6.93
C ASN A 287 26.63 -2.74 5.84
N VAL A 288 27.90 -2.72 6.24
CA VAL A 288 29.07 -2.73 5.34
C VAL A 288 29.32 -4.13 4.77
N ASP A 289 28.67 -5.15 5.30
CA ASP A 289 28.85 -6.56 4.91
C ASP A 289 27.99 -6.99 3.72
N SER A 290 27.04 -6.17 3.32
CA SER A 290 26.32 -6.38 2.06
C SER A 290 27.15 -5.78 0.90
N ALA A 291 27.43 -6.59 -0.10
CA ALA A 291 28.06 -6.10 -1.33
C ALA A 291 27.31 -4.84 -1.82
N PRO A 292 28.02 -3.77 -2.22
CA PRO A 292 27.36 -2.57 -2.71
C PRO A 292 26.41 -2.94 -3.85
N PRO A 293 25.23 -2.31 -3.95
CA PRO A 293 24.30 -2.59 -5.03
C PRO A 293 25.03 -2.44 -6.37
N VAL A 294 24.67 -3.32 -7.30
CA VAL A 294 25.30 -3.37 -8.62
C VAL A 294 25.30 -1.98 -9.25
N GLY A 295 26.48 -1.42 -9.51
CA GLY A 295 26.64 -0.10 -10.14
C GLY A 295 27.10 1.04 -9.22
N VAL A 296 27.25 0.81 -7.90
CA VAL A 296 27.79 1.81 -6.98
C VAL A 296 29.23 1.42 -6.61
N ASN A 297 30.18 2.28 -6.96
CA ASN A 297 31.58 2.13 -6.56
C ASN A 297 31.96 3.21 -5.55
N VAL A 298 32.40 2.77 -4.38
CA VAL A 298 32.92 3.65 -3.33
C VAL A 298 34.44 3.45 -3.25
N LYS A 299 35.18 4.51 -3.46
CA LYS A 299 36.67 4.50 -3.32
C LYS A 299 37.11 5.72 -2.52
N VAL A 300 38.01 5.50 -1.59
CA VAL A 300 38.75 6.58 -0.94
C VAL A 300 40.06 6.79 -1.74
N LYS A 301 40.24 7.98 -2.26
CA LYS A 301 41.45 8.36 -2.95
C LYS A 301 41.90 9.73 -2.48
N ASP A 302 43.14 9.84 -2.01
CA ASP A 302 43.79 11.08 -1.55
C ASP A 302 42.91 11.86 -0.55
N GLU A 303 42.41 11.17 0.51
CA GLU A 303 41.54 11.71 1.53
C GLU A 303 40.15 12.15 1.04
N THR A 304 39.82 11.90 -0.21
CA THR A 304 38.55 12.24 -0.82
C THR A 304 37.70 10.98 -1.05
N LEU A 305 36.48 11.00 -0.56
CA LEU A 305 35.50 9.95 -0.83
C LEU A 305 34.89 10.15 -2.23
N VAL A 306 35.23 9.25 -3.15
CA VAL A 306 34.68 9.29 -4.51
C VAL A 306 33.59 8.21 -4.64
N ILE A 307 32.33 8.65 -4.82
CA ILE A 307 31.17 7.78 -5.03
C ILE A 307 30.72 7.94 -6.47
N ARG A 308 30.71 6.85 -7.24
CA ARG A 308 30.20 6.82 -8.61
C ARG A 308 29.06 5.84 -8.74
N GLY A 309 27.95 6.31 -9.30
CA GLY A 309 26.73 5.53 -9.53
C GLY A 309 25.47 6.39 -9.46
N ASP A 310 24.29 5.81 -9.66
CA ASP A 310 23.02 6.52 -9.48
C ASP A 310 22.72 6.63 -7.98
N LEU A 311 23.18 7.72 -7.39
CA LEU A 311 23.13 7.97 -5.94
C LEU A 311 21.73 8.34 -5.44
N LYS A 312 20.84 8.78 -6.32
CA LYS A 312 19.49 9.25 -5.91
C LYS A 312 18.65 8.17 -5.26
N LYS A 313 18.93 6.91 -5.58
CA LYS A 313 18.16 5.76 -5.12
C LYS A 313 18.70 5.12 -3.84
N TYR A 314 20.00 5.29 -3.54
CA TYR A 314 20.69 4.49 -2.52
C TYR A 314 21.47 5.28 -1.46
N VAL A 315 21.64 6.59 -1.62
CA VAL A 315 22.49 7.39 -0.73
C VAL A 315 21.77 8.68 -0.34
N LYS A 316 21.56 8.88 0.96
CA LYS A 316 21.16 10.17 1.53
C LYS A 316 22.42 10.88 2.02
N ILE A 317 22.80 11.95 1.34
CA ILE A 317 23.91 12.82 1.78
C ILE A 317 23.29 13.89 2.67
N VAL A 318 23.67 13.92 3.95
CA VAL A 318 23.31 14.99 4.89
C VAL A 318 24.57 15.81 5.10
N ALA A 319 24.58 17.02 4.56
CA ALA A 319 25.61 18.01 4.90
C ALA A 319 25.13 18.79 6.14
N ASN A 320 25.94 18.82 7.20
CA ASN A 320 25.71 19.78 8.27
C ASN A 320 26.28 21.12 7.81
N ASP A 321 25.39 22.10 7.60
CA ASP A 321 25.73 23.49 7.22
C ASP A 321 26.21 24.35 8.40
N ASP A 322 26.61 23.76 9.52
CA ASP A 322 27.10 24.51 10.69
C ASP A 322 28.62 24.61 10.75
N ALA A 323 29.23 25.01 9.64
CA ALA A 323 30.57 25.59 9.71
C ALA A 323 30.43 27.14 9.74
N GLU A 324 30.11 27.69 10.88
CA GLU A 324 30.34 29.12 11.14
C GLU A 324 31.80 29.41 10.87
N THR A 325 32.05 30.18 9.84
CA THR A 325 33.29 30.91 9.61
C THR A 325 33.52 31.90 10.74
N ASN A 326 34.33 31.52 11.71
CA ASN A 326 35.02 32.49 12.55
C ASN A 326 36.32 32.82 11.88
N GLY A 327 36.37 34.07 11.32
CA GLY A 327 37.56 34.71 10.76
C GLY A 327 38.59 35.12 11.78
#